data_94abfe4da0db7e4e05e5deb7ab4b048f
#
_entry.id   94abfe4da0db7e4e05e5deb7ab4b048f
#
_cell.length_a   1.000
_cell.length_b   1.000
_cell.length_c   1.000
_cell.angle_alpha   90.00
_cell.angle_beta   90.00
_cell.angle_gamma   90.00
#
_symmetry.space_group_name_H-M   'P 1'
#
loop_
_entity.id
_entity.type
_entity.pdbx_description
1 polymer ?
#
loop_
_entity_poly.entity_id
_entity_poly.type
_entity_poly.pdbx_seq_one_letter_code
_entity_poly.pdbx_strand_id
1 'polypeptide(L)'
;MRILVVEDEPVVAEVLADAIRSAGYEALVALDGAEALDVLAATPVDGVFMDLVMPGLSGLAVLAQIRSRHPLLPVVVISGHAVGGAAAKAKELGAVAVLEKPTGLAQLTEILARLRSAH
;
A
#
# COMPACT_ATOMS: atom_id res chain seq x y z
N MET A 1 4.42 8.82 11.67
CA MET A 1 3.62 8.54 10.45
C MET A 1 3.10 7.11 10.53
N ARG A 2 1.85 6.91 10.17
CA ARG A 2 1.17 5.61 10.25
C ARG A 2 0.90 5.09 8.84
N ILE A 3 1.28 3.85 8.57
CA ILE A 3 1.14 3.21 7.26
C ILE A 3 0.19 2.02 7.37
N LEU A 4 -0.73 1.90 6.43
CA LEU A 4 -1.57 0.71 6.29
C LEU A 4 -0.95 -0.22 5.25
N VAL A 5 -0.73 -1.47 5.64
CA VAL A 5 -0.28 -2.54 4.73
C VAL A 5 -1.47 -3.38 4.34
N VAL A 6 -1.75 -3.49 3.06
CA VAL A 6 -2.84 -4.31 2.52
C VAL A 6 -2.23 -5.47 1.76
N GLU A 7 -2.28 -6.66 2.34
CA GLU A 7 -1.65 -7.87 1.81
C GLU A 7 -2.42 -9.09 2.33
N ASP A 8 -2.81 -9.99 1.45
CA ASP A 8 -3.64 -11.14 1.82
C ASP A 8 -2.86 -12.29 2.49
N GLU A 9 -1.55 -12.34 2.31
CA GLU A 9 -0.72 -13.35 2.96
C GLU A 9 -0.22 -12.81 4.31
N PRO A 10 -0.68 -13.38 5.45
CA PRO A 10 -0.34 -12.81 6.77
C PRO A 10 1.15 -12.73 7.06
N VAL A 11 1.93 -13.72 6.61
CA VAL A 11 3.39 -13.71 6.83
C VAL A 11 4.04 -12.58 6.05
N VAL A 12 3.66 -12.39 4.80
CA VAL A 12 4.18 -11.31 3.95
C VAL A 12 3.78 -9.95 4.52
N ALA A 13 2.53 -9.82 4.95
CA ALA A 13 2.03 -8.60 5.57
C ALA A 13 2.82 -8.23 6.82
N GLU A 14 3.11 -9.20 7.69
CA GLU A 14 3.87 -8.94 8.92
C GLU A 14 5.34 -8.62 8.64
N VAL A 15 5.96 -9.27 7.67
CA VAL A 15 7.34 -8.95 7.27
C VAL A 15 7.41 -7.49 6.80
N LEU A 16 6.47 -7.07 5.97
CA LEU A 16 6.42 -5.70 5.47
C LEU A 16 6.13 -4.71 6.60
N ALA A 17 5.17 -5.03 7.46
CA ALA A 17 4.82 -4.18 8.60
C ALA A 17 6.01 -4.04 9.57
N ASP A 18 6.72 -5.12 9.86
CA ASP A 18 7.89 -5.09 10.72
C ASP A 18 9.01 -4.24 10.13
N ALA A 19 9.21 -4.30 8.82
CA ALA A 19 10.20 -3.44 8.14
C ALA A 19 9.82 -1.96 8.28
N ILE A 20 8.54 -1.63 8.14
CA ILE A 20 8.04 -0.27 8.32
C ILE A 20 8.25 0.21 9.76
N ARG A 21 7.92 -0.64 10.73
CA ARG A 21 8.12 -0.34 12.16
C ARG A 21 9.58 -0.15 12.50
N SER A 22 10.45 -0.97 11.93
CA SER A 22 11.90 -0.86 12.14
C SER A 22 12.46 0.44 11.59
N ALA A 23 11.82 1.02 10.59
CA ALA A 23 12.20 2.33 10.05
C ALA A 23 11.66 3.51 10.87
N GLY A 24 10.94 3.24 11.97
CA GLY A 24 10.46 4.26 12.88
C GLY A 24 9.03 4.73 12.64
N TYR A 25 8.24 3.98 11.88
CA TYR A 25 6.85 4.32 11.59
C TYR A 25 5.89 3.33 12.23
N GLU A 26 4.64 3.73 12.39
CA GLU A 26 3.57 2.82 12.79
C GLU A 26 3.08 2.05 11.57
N ALA A 27 2.68 0.80 11.76
CA ALA A 27 2.11 -0.01 10.68
C ALA A 27 0.87 -0.75 11.17
N LEU A 28 -0.18 -0.69 10.38
CA LEU A 28 -1.40 -1.47 10.54
C LEU A 28 -1.47 -2.45 9.37
N VAL A 29 -2.14 -3.58 9.57
CA VAL A 29 -2.28 -4.61 8.54
C VAL A 29 -3.76 -4.84 8.26
N ALA A 30 -4.11 -4.88 6.96
CA ALA A 30 -5.39 -5.37 6.47
C ALA A 30 -5.12 -6.53 5.52
N LEU A 31 -5.86 -7.61 5.65
CA LEU A 31 -5.62 -8.84 4.88
C LEU A 31 -6.44 -8.93 3.60
N ASP A 32 -7.33 -7.97 3.37
CA ASP A 32 -8.07 -7.88 2.12
C ASP A 32 -8.55 -6.44 1.90
N GLY A 33 -9.14 -6.19 0.73
CA GLY A 33 -9.58 -4.87 0.35
C GLY A 33 -10.72 -4.32 1.20
N ALA A 34 -11.66 -5.17 1.59
CA ALA A 34 -12.79 -4.75 2.43
C ALA A 34 -12.30 -4.31 3.81
N GLU A 35 -11.41 -5.08 4.42
CA GLU A 35 -10.80 -4.72 5.69
C GLU A 35 -10.01 -3.42 5.58
N ALA A 36 -9.28 -3.22 4.47
CA ALA A 36 -8.53 -1.99 4.22
C ALA A 36 -9.45 -0.77 4.21
N LEU A 37 -10.57 -0.86 3.51
CA LEU A 37 -11.54 0.24 3.46
C LEU A 37 -12.15 0.52 4.82
N ASP A 38 -12.43 -0.50 5.61
CA ASP A 38 -12.94 -0.35 6.98
C ASP A 38 -11.91 0.34 7.89
N VAL A 39 -10.63 -0.07 7.81
CA VAL A 39 -9.56 0.56 8.58
C VAL A 39 -9.43 2.04 8.21
N LEU A 40 -9.44 2.35 6.92
CA LEU A 40 -9.31 3.74 6.45
C LEU A 40 -10.50 4.61 6.86
N ALA A 41 -11.69 4.02 6.98
CA ALA A 41 -12.87 4.75 7.45
C ALA A 41 -12.80 5.07 8.96
N ALA A 42 -12.14 4.21 9.74
CA ALA A 42 -12.11 4.30 11.19
C ALA A 42 -10.84 4.94 11.75
N THR A 43 -9.74 4.88 11.02
CA THR A 43 -8.41 5.24 11.54
C THR A 43 -7.65 6.10 10.53
N PRO A 44 -7.18 7.29 10.94
CA PRO A 44 -6.33 8.10 10.06
C PRO A 44 -5.00 7.41 9.77
N VAL A 45 -4.62 7.34 8.50
CA VAL A 45 -3.30 6.84 8.08
C VAL A 45 -2.66 7.85 7.15
N ASP A 46 -1.32 7.80 7.05
CA ASP A 46 -0.54 8.74 6.26
C ASP A 46 -0.13 8.18 4.91
N GLY A 47 -0.26 6.88 4.73
CA GLY A 47 0.04 6.22 3.47
C GLY A 47 -0.44 4.78 3.48
N VAL A 48 -0.53 4.19 2.29
CA VAL A 48 -0.97 2.80 2.10
C VAL A 48 0.05 2.08 1.23
N PHE A 49 0.44 0.88 1.65
CA PHE A 49 1.21 -0.05 0.82
C PHE A 49 0.28 -1.21 0.47
N MET A 50 0.00 -1.42 -0.80
CA MET A 50 -1.02 -2.36 -1.22
C MET A 50 -0.56 -3.28 -2.34
N ASP A 51 -0.83 -4.59 -2.18
CA ASP A 51 -0.67 -5.57 -3.25
C ASP A 51 -1.85 -5.46 -4.22
N LEU A 52 -1.57 -5.55 -5.51
CA LEU A 52 -2.62 -5.55 -6.54
C LEU A 52 -3.32 -6.88 -6.67
N VAL A 53 -2.65 -7.98 -6.32
CA VAL A 53 -3.21 -9.33 -6.49
C VAL A 53 -3.68 -9.85 -5.15
N MET A 54 -4.98 -9.77 -4.92
CA MET A 54 -5.63 -10.25 -3.71
C MET A 54 -6.94 -10.95 -4.06
N PRO A 55 -7.36 -11.96 -3.29
CA PRO A 55 -8.67 -12.56 -3.51
C PRO A 55 -9.80 -11.58 -3.17
N GLY A 56 -10.94 -11.75 -3.80
CA GLY A 56 -12.08 -10.85 -3.63
C GLY A 56 -11.98 -9.63 -4.51
N LEU A 57 -12.04 -8.44 -3.94
CA LEU A 57 -11.89 -7.19 -4.69
C LEU A 57 -10.49 -7.08 -5.25
N SER A 58 -10.38 -6.75 -6.54
CA SER A 58 -9.08 -6.53 -7.15
C SER A 58 -8.38 -5.31 -6.49
N GLY A 59 -7.05 -5.35 -6.45
CA GLY A 59 -6.29 -4.22 -5.92
C GLY A 59 -6.58 -2.91 -6.65
N LEU A 60 -6.80 -2.96 -7.97
CA LEU A 60 -7.15 -1.76 -8.74
C LEU A 60 -8.51 -1.20 -8.32
N ALA A 61 -9.49 -2.05 -8.05
CA ALA A 61 -10.81 -1.61 -7.58
C ALA A 61 -10.72 -0.98 -6.19
N VAL A 62 -9.92 -1.56 -5.30
CA VAL A 62 -9.68 -1.01 -3.97
C VAL A 62 -8.97 0.35 -4.08
N LEU A 63 -7.97 0.46 -4.94
CA LEU A 63 -7.25 1.71 -5.18
C LEU A 63 -8.19 2.81 -5.67
N ALA A 64 -9.10 2.47 -6.61
CA ALA A 64 -10.08 3.43 -7.10
C ALA A 64 -10.99 3.95 -5.97
N GLN A 65 -11.43 3.06 -5.08
CA GLN A 65 -12.26 3.46 -3.93
C GLN A 65 -11.48 4.29 -2.91
N ILE A 66 -10.23 3.94 -2.65
CA ILE A 66 -9.36 4.74 -1.78
C ILE A 66 -9.21 6.14 -2.36
N ARG A 67 -8.94 6.24 -3.64
CA ARG A 67 -8.75 7.54 -4.30
C ARG A 67 -10.01 8.39 -4.28
N SER A 68 -11.17 7.77 -4.42
CA SER A 68 -12.46 8.48 -4.36
C SER A 68 -12.74 9.06 -2.97
N ARG A 69 -12.43 8.29 -1.92
CA ARG A 69 -12.73 8.68 -0.53
C ARG A 69 -11.60 9.46 0.14
N HIS A 70 -10.37 9.25 -0.30
CA HIS A 70 -9.17 9.86 0.28
C HIS A 70 -8.28 10.38 -0.86
N PRO A 71 -8.67 11.49 -1.51
CA PRO A 71 -8.02 11.93 -2.76
C PRO A 71 -6.56 12.32 -2.60
N LEU A 72 -6.11 12.64 -1.39
CA LEU A 72 -4.72 13.05 -1.15
C LEU A 72 -3.87 11.99 -0.45
N LEU A 73 -4.45 10.83 -0.14
CA LEU A 73 -3.73 9.78 0.57
C LEU A 73 -2.73 9.09 -0.37
N PRO A 74 -1.43 9.09 -0.06
CA PRO A 74 -0.46 8.40 -0.90
C PRO A 74 -0.66 6.89 -0.84
N VAL A 75 -0.71 6.25 -2.01
CA VAL A 75 -0.81 4.79 -2.13
C VAL A 75 0.39 4.31 -2.92
N VAL A 76 1.16 3.40 -2.32
CA VAL A 76 2.25 2.69 -2.98
C VAL A 76 1.77 1.29 -3.31
N VAL A 77 1.84 0.92 -4.57
CA VAL A 77 1.43 -0.40 -5.03
C VAL A 77 2.65 -1.30 -5.08
N ILE A 78 2.51 -2.51 -4.56
CA ILE A 78 3.55 -3.54 -4.60
C ILE A 78 2.98 -4.70 -5.42
N SER A 79 3.67 -5.10 -6.47
CA SER A 79 3.19 -6.14 -7.38
C SER A 79 4.25 -7.20 -7.63
N GLY A 80 3.84 -8.46 -7.66
CA GLY A 80 4.73 -9.58 -8.01
C GLY A 80 5.11 -9.57 -9.48
N HIS A 81 4.24 -9.03 -10.33
CA HIS A 81 4.48 -8.90 -11.76
C HIS A 81 3.87 -7.60 -12.27
N ALA A 82 4.70 -6.75 -12.85
CA ALA A 82 4.25 -5.55 -13.55
C ALA A 82 3.77 -5.91 -14.96
N VAL A 83 2.86 -6.90 -15.09
CA VAL A 83 2.42 -7.46 -16.35
C VAL A 83 1.09 -6.88 -16.78
N GLY A 84 0.89 -6.76 -18.09
CA GLY A 84 -0.40 -6.43 -18.67
C GLY A 84 -0.89 -5.02 -18.40
N GLY A 85 -0.01 -4.08 -18.13
CA GLY A 85 -0.38 -2.70 -17.93
C GLY A 85 -0.96 -2.39 -16.55
N ALA A 86 -0.95 -3.34 -15.62
CA ALA A 86 -1.47 -3.13 -14.27
C ALA A 86 -0.75 -2.00 -13.54
N ALA A 87 0.58 -1.90 -13.71
CA ALA A 87 1.36 -0.80 -13.11
C ALA A 87 0.94 0.56 -13.67
N ALA A 88 0.76 0.66 -14.99
CA ALA A 88 0.30 1.89 -15.62
C ALA A 88 -1.10 2.26 -15.14
N LYS A 89 -1.99 1.28 -15.04
CA LYS A 89 -3.36 1.49 -14.56
C LYS A 89 -3.38 1.97 -13.12
N ALA A 90 -2.51 1.39 -12.26
CA ALA A 90 -2.40 1.83 -10.88
C ALA A 90 -1.95 3.29 -10.80
N LYS A 91 -1.00 3.70 -11.63
CA LYS A 91 -0.56 5.11 -11.67
C LYS A 91 -1.66 6.03 -12.18
N GLU A 92 -2.42 5.60 -13.18
CA GLU A 92 -3.59 6.36 -13.64
C GLU A 92 -4.62 6.57 -12.54
N LEU A 93 -4.80 5.57 -11.68
CA LEU A 93 -5.69 5.65 -10.52
C LEU A 93 -5.08 6.40 -9.33
N GLY A 94 -3.89 6.95 -9.49
CA GLY A 94 -3.28 7.84 -8.52
C GLY A 94 -2.27 7.22 -7.58
N ALA A 95 -1.78 6.00 -7.85
CA ALA A 95 -0.68 5.43 -7.08
C ALA A 95 0.57 6.31 -7.24
N VAL A 96 1.23 6.64 -6.14
CA VAL A 96 2.42 7.49 -6.18
C VAL A 96 3.67 6.73 -6.60
N ALA A 97 3.66 5.42 -6.42
CA ALA A 97 4.76 4.55 -6.85
C ALA A 97 4.24 3.12 -7.04
N VAL A 98 4.92 2.37 -7.89
CA VAL A 98 4.69 0.94 -8.09
C VAL A 98 6.03 0.24 -7.90
N LEU A 99 6.09 -0.66 -6.92
CA LEU A 99 7.29 -1.43 -6.60
C LEU A 99 7.07 -2.89 -6.98
N GLU A 100 8.13 -3.57 -7.40
CA GLU A 100 8.07 -5.00 -7.70
C GLU A 100 8.48 -5.83 -6.49
N LYS A 101 7.84 -6.98 -6.32
CA LYS A 101 8.24 -7.96 -5.33
C LYS A 101 9.45 -8.77 -5.84
N PRO A 102 10.38 -9.16 -4.97
CA PRO A 102 10.47 -8.79 -3.57
C PRO A 102 10.97 -7.36 -3.40
N THR A 103 10.33 -6.59 -2.51
CA THR A 103 10.76 -5.22 -2.23
C THR A 103 11.93 -5.23 -1.26
N GLY A 104 13.07 -4.69 -1.68
CA GLY A 104 14.23 -4.59 -0.81
C GLY A 104 14.06 -3.55 0.29
N LEU A 105 14.74 -3.74 1.41
CA LEU A 105 14.67 -2.83 2.55
C LEU A 105 15.08 -1.40 2.18
N ALA A 106 16.12 -1.25 1.36
CA ALA A 106 16.59 0.07 0.92
C ALA A 106 15.52 0.80 0.10
N GLN A 107 14.83 0.08 -0.78
CA GLN A 107 13.77 0.63 -1.62
C GLN A 107 12.56 1.05 -0.76
N LEU A 108 12.19 0.21 0.21
CA LEU A 108 11.10 0.51 1.15
C LEU A 108 11.43 1.74 1.99
N THR A 109 12.64 1.81 2.53
CA THR A 109 13.10 2.94 3.35
C THR A 109 13.10 4.24 2.55
N GLU A 110 13.54 4.19 1.30
CA GLU A 110 13.55 5.35 0.42
C GLU A 110 12.13 5.89 0.18
N ILE A 111 11.18 5.01 -0.15
CA ILE A 111 9.81 5.46 -0.42
C ILE A 111 9.14 6.00 0.85
N LEU A 112 9.40 5.40 2.01
CA LEU A 112 8.89 5.91 3.29
C LEU A 112 9.43 7.32 3.58
N ALA A 113 10.72 7.56 3.32
CA ALA A 113 11.32 8.87 3.51
C ALA A 113 10.68 9.91 2.59
N ARG A 114 10.37 9.54 1.35
CA ARG A 114 9.69 10.42 0.40
C ARG A 114 8.27 10.75 0.85
N LEU A 115 7.53 9.78 1.36
CA LEU A 115 6.19 10.01 1.90
C LEU A 115 6.23 10.93 3.11
N ARG A 116 7.20 10.73 3.99
CA ARG A 116 7.40 11.56 5.17
C ARG A 116 7.71 13.00 4.80
N SER A 117 8.55 13.22 3.79
CA SER A 117 8.91 14.57 3.33
C SER A 117 7.73 15.32 2.70
N ALA A 118 6.72 14.59 2.18
CA ALA A 118 5.53 15.18 1.59
C ALA A 118 4.49 15.64 2.63
N HIS A 119 4.66 15.20 3.87
CA HIS A 119 3.82 15.64 4.98
C HIS A 119 4.50 16.82 5.70
#